data_75f8990815b667a87175453f8682d228
#
_entry.id   75f8990815b667a87175453f8682d228
#
_cell.length_a   1.000
_cell.length_b   1.000
_cell.length_c   1.000
_cell.angle_alpha   90.00
_cell.angle_beta   90.00
_cell.angle_gamma   90.00
#
_symmetry.space_group_name_H-M   'P 1'
#
loop_
_entity.id
_entity.type
_entity.pdbx_description
1 polymer ?
#
loop_
_entity_poly.entity_id
_entity_poly.type
_entity_poly.pdbx_seq_one_letter_code
_entity_poly.pdbx_strand_id
1 'polypeptide(L)'
;TETCDVAATVAQIQRCADAGADIMRVSVPSMEAAAAFGEIRKQVTVPLVADIHFDYKIALAVADAGADCLRINPGNIGSEAKIREVVAAAKYHDISMRIGVNAGSLEKDIQKKYGEPTGQALLESAMRHIDILDRLNYQEFKVSVKASNVFLTMDAYRLLSQQIDNPLHW
;
A
#
# COMPACT_ATOMS: atom_id res chain seq x y z
N THR A 1 -13.85 5.93 11.90
CA THR A 1 -14.57 6.98 11.14
C THR A 1 -14.58 6.62 9.66
N GLU A 2 -15.56 7.08 8.94
CA GLU A 2 -15.63 7.05 7.49
C GLU A 2 -14.78 8.20 6.92
N THR A 3 -13.95 7.95 5.91
CA THR A 3 -13.05 8.97 5.35
C THR A 3 -13.80 10.18 4.80
N CYS A 4 -15.00 9.98 4.27
CA CYS A 4 -15.86 11.06 3.77
C CYS A 4 -16.38 12.01 4.87
N ASP A 5 -16.36 11.57 6.14
CA ASP A 5 -16.55 12.47 7.29
C ASP A 5 -15.21 13.13 7.66
N VAL A 6 -14.90 14.20 6.95
CA VAL A 6 -13.62 14.93 7.08
C VAL A 6 -13.40 15.39 8.53
N ALA A 7 -14.41 15.99 9.16
CA ALA A 7 -14.27 16.54 10.51
C ALA A 7 -13.98 15.45 11.55
N ALA A 8 -14.73 14.35 11.51
CA ALA A 8 -14.51 13.22 12.43
C ALA A 8 -13.16 12.54 12.18
N THR A 9 -12.74 12.43 10.90
CA THR A 9 -11.46 11.82 10.54
C THR A 9 -10.28 12.69 10.98
N VAL A 10 -10.32 14.00 10.76
CA VAL A 10 -9.31 14.95 11.26
C VAL A 10 -9.20 14.86 12.78
N ALA A 11 -10.34 14.90 13.49
CA ALA A 11 -10.35 14.79 14.94
C ALA A 11 -9.78 13.46 15.44
N GLN A 12 -10.01 12.36 14.73
CA GLN A 12 -9.42 11.06 15.07
C GLN A 12 -7.91 11.05 14.83
N ILE A 13 -7.45 11.56 13.68
CA ILE A 13 -6.02 11.67 13.35
C ILE A 13 -5.30 12.50 14.42
N GLN A 14 -5.86 13.65 14.80
CA GLN A 14 -5.26 14.52 15.80
C GLN A 14 -5.13 13.82 17.16
N ARG A 15 -6.18 13.13 17.63
CA ARG A 15 -6.10 12.34 18.88
C ARG A 15 -5.02 11.27 18.85
N CYS A 16 -4.84 10.61 17.69
CA CYS A 16 -3.80 9.59 17.52
C CYS A 16 -2.40 10.23 17.51
N ALA A 17 -2.25 11.36 16.82
CA ALA A 17 -0.99 12.11 16.77
C ALA A 17 -0.61 12.63 18.17
N ASP A 18 -1.56 13.19 18.92
CA ASP A 18 -1.35 13.65 20.31
C ASP A 18 -0.99 12.50 21.26
N ALA A 19 -1.43 11.27 20.95
CA ALA A 19 -1.06 10.05 21.67
C ALA A 19 0.28 9.45 21.22
N GLY A 20 0.99 10.07 20.25
CA GLY A 20 2.32 9.67 19.80
C GLY A 20 2.34 8.86 18.50
N ALA A 21 1.31 8.92 17.67
CA ALA A 21 1.35 8.32 16.36
C ALA A 21 2.19 9.17 15.39
N ASP A 22 3.26 8.57 14.82
CA ASP A 22 4.15 9.24 13.88
C ASP A 22 3.59 9.28 12.44
N ILE A 23 2.74 8.32 12.08
CA ILE A 23 2.17 8.16 10.73
C ILE A 23 0.73 7.70 10.86
N MET A 24 -0.16 8.27 10.06
CA MET A 24 -1.55 7.85 10.01
C MET A 24 -1.91 7.23 8.66
N ARG A 25 -2.70 6.16 8.68
CA ARG A 25 -3.21 5.51 7.47
C ARG A 25 -4.71 5.75 7.33
N VAL A 26 -5.11 6.25 6.17
CA VAL A 26 -6.48 6.58 5.81
C VAL A 26 -6.92 5.69 4.65
N SER A 27 -8.04 5.00 4.81
CA SER A 27 -8.61 4.18 3.73
C SER A 27 -9.28 5.08 2.68
N VAL A 28 -8.99 4.83 1.40
CA VAL A 28 -9.55 5.62 0.29
C VAL A 28 -10.21 4.67 -0.72
N PRO A 29 -11.46 4.25 -0.46
CA PRO A 29 -12.13 3.25 -1.28
C PRO A 29 -12.80 3.82 -2.54
N SER A 30 -12.97 5.15 -2.66
CA SER A 30 -13.70 5.80 -3.74
C SER A 30 -13.10 7.14 -4.12
N MET A 31 -13.51 7.71 -5.27
CA MET A 31 -13.11 9.06 -5.68
C MET A 31 -13.65 10.14 -4.73
N GLU A 32 -14.80 9.93 -4.11
CA GLU A 32 -15.32 10.80 -3.06
C GLU A 32 -14.41 10.81 -1.84
N ALA A 33 -13.96 9.62 -1.40
CA ALA A 33 -12.99 9.50 -0.33
C ALA A 33 -11.62 10.11 -0.70
N ALA A 34 -11.22 10.09 -1.98
CA ALA A 34 -10.01 10.76 -2.44
C ALA A 34 -10.12 12.30 -2.34
N ALA A 35 -11.28 12.86 -2.68
CA ALA A 35 -11.54 14.29 -2.47
C ALA A 35 -11.51 14.66 -0.97
N ALA A 36 -12.17 13.84 -0.13
CA ALA A 36 -12.14 14.01 1.32
C ALA A 36 -10.72 13.90 1.89
N PHE A 37 -9.91 12.97 1.37
CA PHE A 37 -8.49 12.84 1.75
C PHE A 37 -7.72 14.14 1.52
N GLY A 38 -7.93 14.80 0.39
CA GLY A 38 -7.31 16.11 0.11
C GLY A 38 -7.70 17.19 1.12
N GLU A 39 -8.97 17.21 1.56
CA GLU A 39 -9.42 18.15 2.60
C GLU A 39 -8.86 17.79 4.00
N ILE A 40 -8.73 16.50 4.31
CA ILE A 40 -8.08 16.02 5.55
C ILE A 40 -6.61 16.42 5.55
N ARG A 41 -5.90 16.21 4.43
CA ARG A 41 -4.46 16.51 4.31
C ARG A 41 -4.12 17.97 4.61
N LYS A 42 -4.99 18.90 4.26
CA LYS A 42 -4.82 20.35 4.53
C LYS A 42 -4.91 20.69 6.03
N GLN A 43 -5.51 19.83 6.84
CA GLN A 43 -5.84 20.09 8.24
C GLN A 43 -4.98 19.33 9.24
N VAL A 44 -4.10 18.43 8.76
CA VAL A 44 -3.22 17.62 9.61
C VAL A 44 -1.77 17.78 9.20
N THR A 45 -0.85 17.64 10.15
CA THR A 45 0.59 17.74 9.93
C THR A 45 1.30 16.39 9.90
N VAL A 46 0.70 15.37 10.53
CA VAL A 46 1.26 14.02 10.56
C VAL A 46 1.24 13.41 9.15
N PRO A 47 2.29 12.69 8.74
CA PRO A 47 2.32 12.00 7.45
C PRO A 47 1.13 11.07 7.24
N LEU A 48 0.53 11.12 6.05
CA LEU A 48 -0.64 10.33 5.68
C LEU A 48 -0.32 9.26 4.63
N VAL A 49 -0.63 8.02 4.97
CA VAL A 49 -0.64 6.89 4.04
C VAL A 49 -2.03 6.72 3.47
N ALA A 50 -2.19 6.86 2.16
CA ALA A 50 -3.44 6.55 1.47
C ALA A 50 -3.52 5.05 1.18
N ASP A 51 -4.53 4.38 1.72
CA ASP A 51 -4.75 2.94 1.55
C ASP A 51 -5.76 2.69 0.41
N ILE A 52 -5.24 2.26 -0.75
CA ILE A 52 -5.98 2.11 -1.99
C ILE A 52 -6.08 0.62 -2.34
N HIS A 53 -7.29 0.14 -2.62
CA HIS A 53 -7.54 -1.28 -2.80
C HIS A 53 -7.58 -1.73 -4.26
N PHE A 54 -8.28 -1.00 -5.17
CA PHE A 54 -8.61 -1.54 -6.49
C PHE A 54 -8.46 -0.56 -7.65
N ASP A 55 -8.67 0.73 -7.46
CA ASP A 55 -8.72 1.69 -8.57
C ASP A 55 -7.48 2.59 -8.60
N TYR A 56 -6.72 2.46 -9.71
CA TYR A 56 -5.52 3.27 -9.94
C TYR A 56 -5.82 4.76 -10.03
N LYS A 57 -7.03 5.15 -10.49
CA LYS A 57 -7.43 6.57 -10.57
C LYS A 57 -7.51 7.22 -9.19
N ILE A 58 -7.90 6.44 -8.18
CA ILE A 58 -7.88 6.90 -6.79
C ILE A 58 -6.43 7.16 -6.36
N ALA A 59 -5.49 6.28 -6.74
CA ALA A 59 -4.06 6.46 -6.44
C ALA A 59 -3.53 7.77 -7.06
N LEU A 60 -3.89 8.07 -8.30
CA LEU A 60 -3.52 9.33 -8.95
C LEU A 60 -4.11 10.54 -8.21
N ALA A 61 -5.40 10.49 -7.89
CA ALA A 61 -6.09 11.59 -7.22
C ALA A 61 -5.51 11.90 -5.82
N VAL A 62 -5.17 10.88 -5.02
CA VAL A 62 -4.56 11.12 -3.70
C VAL A 62 -3.10 11.50 -3.79
N ALA A 63 -2.36 11.09 -4.83
CA ALA A 63 -1.03 11.58 -5.10
C ALA A 63 -1.06 13.10 -5.36
N ASP A 64 -1.96 13.57 -6.22
CA ASP A 64 -2.18 14.99 -6.49
C ASP A 64 -2.67 15.75 -5.24
N ALA A 65 -3.40 15.07 -4.34
CA ALA A 65 -3.88 15.64 -3.08
C ALA A 65 -2.82 15.70 -1.96
N GLY A 66 -1.60 15.23 -2.20
CA GLY A 66 -0.46 15.34 -1.28
C GLY A 66 -0.35 14.19 -0.28
N ALA A 67 -0.68 12.97 -0.67
CA ALA A 67 -0.35 11.78 0.11
C ALA A 67 1.17 11.64 0.29
N ASP A 68 1.63 11.24 1.47
CA ASP A 68 3.06 11.01 1.75
C ASP A 68 3.47 9.56 1.39
N CYS A 69 2.52 8.64 1.34
CA CYS A 69 2.74 7.26 0.92
C CYS A 69 1.47 6.66 0.33
N LEU A 70 1.62 5.89 -0.75
CA LEU A 70 0.55 5.10 -1.34
C LEU A 70 0.67 3.64 -0.89
N ARG A 71 -0.33 3.12 -0.18
CA ARG A 71 -0.41 1.69 0.07
C ARG A 71 -1.26 1.05 -1.01
N ILE A 72 -0.65 0.18 -1.79
CA ILE A 72 -1.30 -0.55 -2.87
C ILE A 72 -1.00 -2.04 -2.82
N ASN A 73 -1.87 -2.83 -3.45
CA ASN A 73 -1.56 -4.18 -3.88
C ASN A 73 -1.55 -4.17 -5.41
N PRO A 74 -0.39 -4.22 -6.08
CA PRO A 74 -0.31 -4.13 -7.53
C PRO A 74 -1.17 -5.18 -8.25
N GLY A 75 -1.33 -6.37 -7.65
CA GLY A 75 -2.20 -7.41 -8.19
C GLY A 75 -3.68 -7.01 -8.26
N ASN A 76 -4.13 -6.09 -7.42
CA ASN A 76 -5.51 -5.59 -7.39
C ASN A 76 -5.70 -4.31 -8.23
N ILE A 77 -4.64 -3.55 -8.47
CA ILE A 77 -4.69 -2.30 -9.27
C ILE A 77 -4.98 -2.61 -10.74
N GLY A 78 -4.55 -3.76 -11.22
CA GLY A 78 -4.87 -4.27 -12.55
C GLY A 78 -3.65 -4.41 -13.47
N SER A 79 -3.73 -3.90 -14.71
CA SER A 79 -2.66 -4.09 -15.70
C SER A 79 -1.37 -3.33 -15.35
N GLU A 80 -0.23 -3.80 -15.86
CA GLU A 80 1.06 -3.11 -15.71
C GLU A 80 1.02 -1.67 -16.23
N ALA A 81 0.21 -1.38 -17.26
CA ALA A 81 0.02 -0.01 -17.73
C ALA A 81 -0.54 0.92 -16.65
N LYS A 82 -1.53 0.45 -15.88
CA LYS A 82 -2.09 1.20 -14.75
C LYS A 82 -1.09 1.38 -13.62
N ILE A 83 -0.30 0.35 -13.31
CA ILE A 83 0.77 0.46 -12.31
C ILE A 83 1.81 1.49 -12.75
N ARG A 84 2.12 1.55 -14.04
CA ARG A 84 3.04 2.54 -14.61
C ARG A 84 2.54 3.98 -14.40
N GLU A 85 1.25 4.23 -14.57
CA GLU A 85 0.66 5.54 -14.29
C GLU A 85 0.79 5.91 -12.81
N VAL A 86 0.51 4.97 -11.90
CA VAL A 86 0.68 5.20 -10.45
C VAL A 86 2.14 5.46 -10.09
N VAL A 87 3.08 4.71 -10.64
CA VAL A 87 4.52 4.92 -10.44
C VAL A 87 4.96 6.28 -11.00
N ALA A 88 4.45 6.68 -12.16
CA ALA A 88 4.75 7.99 -12.73
C ALA A 88 4.26 9.14 -11.83
N ALA A 89 3.05 9.03 -11.28
CA ALA A 89 2.52 9.99 -10.33
C ALA A 89 3.35 10.01 -9.02
N ALA A 90 3.71 8.84 -8.49
CA ALA A 90 4.52 8.75 -7.29
C ALA A 90 5.91 9.39 -7.47
N LYS A 91 6.56 9.17 -8.62
CA LYS A 91 7.81 9.84 -8.97
C LYS A 91 7.67 11.35 -9.09
N TYR A 92 6.60 11.81 -9.74
CA TYR A 92 6.36 13.23 -9.95
C TYR A 92 6.17 14.00 -8.64
N HIS A 93 5.49 13.38 -7.67
CA HIS A 93 5.20 13.98 -6.37
C HIS A 93 6.20 13.58 -5.26
N ASP A 94 7.24 12.81 -5.58
CA ASP A 94 8.21 12.28 -4.60
C ASP A 94 7.55 11.48 -3.45
N ILE A 95 6.59 10.63 -3.79
CA ILE A 95 5.80 9.85 -2.86
C ILE A 95 6.37 8.43 -2.75
N SER A 96 6.53 7.91 -1.53
CA SER A 96 6.89 6.52 -1.31
C SER A 96 5.70 5.57 -1.51
N MET A 97 5.97 4.28 -1.77
CA MET A 97 4.95 3.25 -1.84
C MET A 97 5.10 2.20 -0.75
N ARG A 98 3.99 1.59 -0.38
CA ARG A 98 3.96 0.36 0.40
C ARG A 98 3.24 -0.73 -0.40
N ILE A 99 4.00 -1.75 -0.78
CA ILE A 99 3.45 -2.93 -1.44
C ILE A 99 2.92 -3.88 -0.36
N GLY A 100 1.63 -4.17 -0.43
CA GLY A 100 0.96 -5.06 0.53
C GLY A 100 0.53 -6.36 -0.13
N VAL A 101 1.16 -7.47 0.23
CA VAL A 101 0.75 -8.83 -0.18
C VAL A 101 -0.09 -9.45 0.92
N ASN A 102 -1.19 -10.09 0.55
CA ASN A 102 -2.10 -10.72 1.50
C ASN A 102 -2.36 -12.17 1.09
N ALA A 103 -2.19 -13.10 2.01
CA ALA A 103 -2.46 -14.52 1.80
C ALA A 103 -3.89 -14.80 1.30
N GLY A 104 -4.87 -13.98 1.70
CA GLY A 104 -6.25 -14.11 1.26
C GLY A 104 -6.54 -13.58 -0.15
N SER A 105 -5.57 -12.94 -0.81
CA SER A 105 -5.73 -12.34 -2.15
C SER A 105 -4.54 -12.61 -3.07
N LEU A 106 -3.91 -13.78 -2.91
CA LEU A 106 -2.88 -14.25 -3.83
C LEU A 106 -3.43 -14.41 -5.26
N GLU A 107 -2.59 -14.25 -6.25
CA GLU A 107 -2.90 -14.45 -7.65
C GLU A 107 -3.35 -15.91 -7.91
N LYS A 108 -4.33 -16.08 -8.79
CA LYS A 108 -4.96 -17.39 -9.07
C LYS A 108 -3.98 -18.48 -9.52
N ASP A 109 -2.96 -18.11 -10.26
CA ASP A 109 -1.93 -19.04 -10.72
C ASP A 109 -0.99 -19.46 -9.58
N ILE A 110 -0.67 -18.55 -8.65
CA ILE A 110 0.07 -18.86 -7.41
C ILE A 110 -0.77 -19.77 -6.53
N GLN A 111 -2.06 -19.46 -6.34
CA GLN A 111 -2.97 -20.34 -5.58
C GLN A 111 -3.05 -21.74 -6.19
N LYS A 112 -3.13 -21.83 -7.53
CA LYS A 112 -3.13 -23.13 -8.23
C LYS A 112 -1.82 -23.89 -8.08
N LYS A 113 -0.69 -23.18 -8.07
CA LYS A 113 0.65 -23.77 -7.95
C LYS A 113 0.92 -24.34 -6.56
N TYR A 114 0.50 -23.63 -5.52
CA TYR A 114 0.83 -23.98 -4.12
C TYR A 114 -0.31 -24.67 -3.38
N GLY A 115 -1.55 -24.64 -3.91
CA GLY A 115 -2.75 -25.22 -3.29
C GLY A 115 -3.27 -24.37 -2.13
N GLU A 116 -2.43 -24.07 -1.16
CA GLU A 116 -2.73 -23.24 0.01
C GLU A 116 -1.69 -22.10 0.16
N PRO A 117 -1.98 -21.03 0.93
CA PRO A 117 -1.00 -20.00 1.21
C PRO A 117 0.19 -20.55 2.00
N THR A 118 1.39 -20.39 1.43
CA THR A 118 2.67 -20.76 2.05
C THR A 118 3.61 -19.56 2.07
N GLY A 119 4.69 -19.60 2.86
CA GLY A 119 5.72 -18.56 2.85
C GLY A 119 6.31 -18.34 1.45
N GLN A 120 6.50 -19.43 0.70
CA GLN A 120 6.98 -19.38 -0.69
C GLN A 120 5.96 -18.75 -1.66
N ALA A 121 4.66 -19.02 -1.47
CA ALA A 121 3.61 -18.40 -2.27
C ALA A 121 3.55 -16.88 -2.06
N LEU A 122 3.69 -16.44 -0.80
CA LEU A 122 3.73 -15.04 -0.43
C LEU A 122 5.00 -14.34 -0.95
N LEU A 123 6.15 -15.03 -0.87
CA LEU A 123 7.40 -14.55 -1.46
C LEU A 123 7.25 -14.38 -2.97
N GLU A 124 6.75 -15.38 -3.69
CA GLU A 124 6.58 -15.31 -5.15
C GLU A 124 5.66 -14.16 -5.56
N SER A 125 4.54 -13.96 -4.85
CA SER A 125 3.65 -12.83 -5.09
C SER A 125 4.36 -11.50 -4.85
N ALA A 126 5.09 -11.35 -3.75
CA ALA A 126 5.83 -10.14 -3.45
C ALA A 126 6.89 -9.85 -4.52
N MET A 127 7.68 -10.85 -4.92
CA MET A 127 8.72 -10.69 -5.95
C MET A 127 8.16 -10.26 -7.29
N ARG A 128 6.99 -10.79 -7.72
CA ARG A 128 6.32 -10.33 -8.95
C ARG A 128 6.00 -8.84 -8.93
N HIS A 129 5.56 -8.33 -7.78
CA HIS A 129 5.25 -6.91 -7.63
C HIS A 129 6.51 -6.05 -7.58
N ILE A 130 7.55 -6.52 -6.92
CA ILE A 130 8.87 -5.87 -6.88
C ILE A 130 9.46 -5.79 -8.28
N ASP A 131 9.46 -6.89 -9.04
CA ASP A 131 9.94 -6.93 -10.42
C ASP A 131 9.27 -5.90 -11.33
N ILE A 132 7.98 -5.62 -11.12
CA ILE A 132 7.28 -4.57 -11.87
C ILE A 132 7.85 -3.19 -11.53
N LEU A 133 8.06 -2.90 -10.25
CA LEU A 133 8.60 -1.61 -9.80
C LEU A 133 10.07 -1.43 -10.25
N ASP A 134 10.86 -2.50 -10.20
CA ASP A 134 12.25 -2.52 -10.66
C ASP A 134 12.33 -2.21 -12.17
N ARG A 135 11.50 -2.86 -12.98
CA ARG A 135 11.40 -2.55 -14.43
C ARG A 135 10.98 -1.11 -14.70
N LEU A 136 10.22 -0.51 -13.79
CA LEU A 136 9.83 0.91 -13.87
C LEU A 136 10.87 1.85 -13.23
N ASN A 137 12.03 1.31 -12.77
CA ASN A 137 13.09 2.04 -12.09
C ASN A 137 12.54 2.87 -10.91
N TYR A 138 11.76 2.23 -10.05
CA TYR A 138 11.18 2.85 -8.85
C TYR A 138 11.59 2.05 -7.62
N GLN A 139 12.35 2.68 -6.71
CA GLN A 139 12.94 2.03 -5.53
C GLN A 139 12.41 2.58 -4.20
N GLU A 140 11.63 3.66 -4.24
CA GLU A 140 11.08 4.30 -3.03
C GLU A 140 9.87 3.53 -2.49
N PHE A 141 10.07 2.25 -2.19
CA PHE A 141 8.99 1.41 -1.64
C PHE A 141 9.45 0.50 -0.50
N LYS A 142 8.50 0.11 0.31
CA LYS A 142 8.60 -0.92 1.35
C LYS A 142 7.60 -2.04 1.09
N VAL A 143 7.90 -3.23 1.60
CA VAL A 143 7.07 -4.43 1.39
C VAL A 143 6.46 -4.88 2.70
N SER A 144 5.18 -5.22 2.68
CA SER A 144 4.51 -5.88 3.79
C SER A 144 3.78 -7.12 3.33
N VAL A 145 3.86 -8.17 4.14
CA VAL A 145 3.17 -9.44 3.90
C VAL A 145 2.23 -9.71 5.07
N LYS A 146 1.02 -10.16 4.78
CA LYS A 146 0.02 -10.46 5.79
C LYS A 146 -0.57 -11.85 5.59
N ALA A 147 -0.59 -12.62 6.67
CA ALA A 147 -1.36 -13.85 6.79
C ALA A 147 -2.01 -13.93 8.17
N SER A 148 -3.09 -14.70 8.30
CA SER A 148 -3.75 -14.92 9.59
C SER A 148 -2.91 -15.83 10.50
N ASN A 149 -2.07 -16.68 9.92
CA ASN A 149 -1.15 -17.54 10.64
C ASN A 149 0.17 -16.81 10.87
N VAL A 150 0.54 -16.64 12.14
CA VAL A 150 1.77 -15.94 12.56
C VAL A 150 3.03 -16.61 12.02
N PHE A 151 3.11 -17.95 12.09
CA PHE A 151 4.28 -18.68 11.60
C PHE A 151 4.46 -18.53 10.09
N LEU A 152 3.35 -18.56 9.34
CA LEU A 152 3.37 -18.31 7.90
C LEU A 152 3.88 -16.90 7.58
N THR A 153 3.44 -15.90 8.35
CA THR A 153 3.93 -14.53 8.23
C THR A 153 5.43 -14.45 8.51
N MET A 154 5.90 -15.07 9.60
CA MET A 154 7.32 -15.10 9.95
C MET A 154 8.18 -15.75 8.85
N ASP A 155 7.72 -16.88 8.29
CA ASP A 155 8.44 -17.57 7.21
C ASP A 155 8.51 -16.71 5.95
N ALA A 156 7.40 -16.05 5.56
CA ALA A 156 7.38 -15.13 4.42
C ALA A 156 8.38 -13.97 4.59
N TYR A 157 8.44 -13.35 5.78
CA TYR A 157 9.39 -12.27 6.06
C TYR A 157 10.85 -12.76 6.09
N ARG A 158 11.13 -13.94 6.62
CA ARG A 158 12.48 -14.54 6.57
C ARG A 158 12.93 -14.80 5.15
N LEU A 159 12.05 -15.31 4.29
CA LEU A 159 12.35 -15.55 2.89
C LEU A 159 12.57 -14.23 2.13
N LEU A 160 11.71 -13.23 2.35
CA LEU A 160 11.84 -11.91 1.75
C LEU A 160 13.15 -11.23 2.12
N SER A 161 13.52 -11.25 3.41
CA SER A 161 14.75 -10.60 3.90
C SER A 161 16.04 -11.18 3.31
N GLN A 162 15.97 -12.37 2.71
CA GLN A 162 17.10 -12.99 2.00
C GLN A 162 17.15 -12.62 0.51
N GLN A 163 16.11 -12.01 -0.02
CA GLN A 163 15.94 -11.77 -1.46
C GLN A 163 15.92 -10.29 -1.83
N ILE A 164 15.61 -9.40 -0.88
CA ILE A 164 15.45 -7.97 -1.13
C ILE A 164 16.14 -7.12 -0.05
N ASP A 165 16.64 -5.97 -0.46
CA ASP A 165 17.21 -4.96 0.43
C ASP A 165 16.17 -3.87 0.82
N ASN A 166 15.01 -3.87 0.19
CA ASN A 166 13.94 -2.91 0.48
C ASN A 166 13.42 -3.07 1.91
N PRO A 167 13.01 -1.99 2.58
CA PRO A 167 12.48 -2.04 3.93
C PRO A 167 11.26 -2.96 4.04
N LEU A 168 11.26 -3.80 5.06
CA LEU A 168 10.12 -4.65 5.41
C LEU A 168 9.27 -3.98 6.47
N HIS A 169 7.95 -4.02 6.30
CA HIS A 169 6.99 -3.41 7.20
C HIS A 169 6.08 -4.47 7.82
N TRP A 170 6.13 -4.60 9.12
CA TRP A 170 5.27 -5.48 9.93
C TRP A 170 3.90 -4.86 10.17
#